data_284cf9452c0d1a5ada7a266ba584339b
#
_entry.id   284cf9452c0d1a5ada7a266ba584339b
#
_cell.length_a   1.000
_cell.length_b   1.000
_cell.length_c   1.000
_cell.angle_alpha   90.00
_cell.angle_beta   90.00
_cell.angle_gamma   90.00
#
_symmetry.space_group_name_H-M   'P 1'
#
loop_
_entity.id
_entity.type
_entity.pdbx_description
1 polymer ?
#
loop_
_entity_poly.entity_id
_entity_poly.type
_entity_poly.pdbx_seq_one_letter_code
_entity_poly.pdbx_strand_id
1 'polypeptide(L)'
;DCDFFSVDEYQFYFKEGKIYFDQTGLRINKIPVHEIRHCVNELEYPLFNRNTRIIKQLPDDKIEILDAPEIPKKPENNIVMNLMPSITMIGLVVVFRGIMNTSGSSGSYVILSVCSMALGVVTTILGFLSGNKKYKKDCEERITKYNSYIDKKKHEIEIKREEEEESLRDTYCDVASDVDTAMNFDRRLFERTREDADFLCVYLGKGSVESERQIDYRKQERMEVGDELTDLPEKICDMYAKIDHAPVYADLKNANAVGVVGEKKALYAMFKNIAIDISVRHYYGDVRLFLLVDDEKQYEWVRMLPHLGNEKGTRNIVCNNESKNNLFENLFRELNYREQTKNIPYYCVILVENEFGIKNHPISRYIERAAELGMVFVF
;
A
#
# COMPACT_ATOMS: atom_id res chain seq x y z
N ASP A 1 6.73 -40.22 -35.36
CA ASP A 1 6.45 -39.82 -33.99
C ASP A 1 6.57 -41.07 -33.13
N CYS A 2 7.59 -41.10 -32.29
CA CYS A 2 7.84 -42.18 -31.35
C CYS A 2 8.02 -41.59 -29.94
N ASP A 3 7.12 -41.93 -29.04
CA ASP A 3 7.21 -41.53 -27.66
C ASP A 3 8.02 -42.58 -26.90
N PHE A 4 9.02 -42.10 -26.13
CA PHE A 4 9.89 -42.96 -25.33
C PHE A 4 9.67 -42.65 -23.83
N PHE A 5 9.69 -43.71 -23.06
CA PHE A 5 9.85 -43.59 -21.63
C PHE A 5 10.77 -44.71 -21.13
N SER A 6 11.53 -44.46 -20.08
CA SER A 6 12.41 -45.43 -19.46
C SER A 6 12.00 -45.65 -18.00
N VAL A 7 12.04 -46.91 -17.57
CA VAL A 7 11.87 -47.29 -16.18
C VAL A 7 13.04 -48.19 -15.84
N ASP A 8 13.90 -47.70 -14.96
CA ASP A 8 15.18 -48.33 -14.60
C ASP A 8 16.07 -48.63 -15.82
N GLU A 9 16.41 -49.86 -16.05
CA GLU A 9 17.23 -50.34 -17.18
C GLU A 9 16.40 -50.61 -18.46
N TYR A 10 15.10 -50.48 -18.40
CA TYR A 10 14.20 -50.84 -19.50
C TYR A 10 13.77 -49.61 -20.30
N GLN A 11 13.78 -49.75 -21.62
CA GLN A 11 13.30 -48.73 -22.54
C GLN A 11 12.04 -49.17 -23.22
N PHE A 12 11.04 -48.30 -23.21
CA PHE A 12 9.77 -48.49 -23.91
C PHE A 12 9.62 -47.40 -24.97
N TYR A 13 9.07 -47.76 -26.10
CA TYR A 13 8.68 -46.79 -27.11
C TYR A 13 7.31 -47.11 -27.71
N PHE A 14 6.60 -46.06 -28.06
CA PHE A 14 5.30 -46.14 -28.65
C PHE A 14 5.40 -45.78 -30.13
N LYS A 15 4.97 -46.68 -31.01
CA LYS A 15 4.93 -46.49 -32.47
C LYS A 15 3.72 -47.12 -33.04
N GLU A 16 2.97 -46.38 -33.88
CA GLU A 16 1.79 -46.88 -34.60
C GLU A 16 0.74 -47.57 -33.72
N GLY A 17 0.50 -47.01 -32.52
CA GLY A 17 -0.47 -47.54 -31.57
C GLY A 17 -0.01 -48.79 -30.80
N LYS A 18 1.26 -49.14 -30.86
CA LYS A 18 1.84 -50.30 -30.17
C LYS A 18 2.98 -49.88 -29.26
N ILE A 19 3.03 -50.52 -28.10
CA ILE A 19 4.16 -50.37 -27.15
C ILE A 19 5.19 -51.47 -27.46
N TYR A 20 6.39 -51.06 -27.70
CA TYR A 20 7.54 -51.96 -27.89
C TYR A 20 8.41 -51.91 -26.63
N PHE A 21 8.90 -53.06 -26.23
CA PHE A 21 9.69 -53.27 -25.05
C PHE A 21 10.98 -54.01 -25.40
N ASP A 22 12.11 -53.50 -24.95
CA ASP A 22 13.40 -54.13 -25.17
C ASP A 22 13.72 -55.08 -24.04
N GLN A 23 13.43 -56.37 -24.19
CA GLN A 23 13.75 -57.44 -23.25
C GLN A 23 15.10 -58.15 -23.54
N THR A 24 15.71 -57.87 -24.68
CA THR A 24 16.79 -58.73 -25.18
C THR A 24 18.16 -58.03 -25.24
N GLY A 25 18.28 -56.82 -24.76
CA GLY A 25 19.51 -56.03 -24.92
C GLY A 25 19.84 -55.73 -26.40
N LEU A 26 18.94 -56.04 -27.34
CA LEU A 26 19.02 -55.56 -28.72
C LEU A 26 18.78 -54.05 -28.70
N ARG A 27 19.87 -53.31 -28.76
CA ARG A 27 19.86 -51.84 -28.85
C ARG A 27 19.01 -51.43 -30.03
N ILE A 28 17.76 -51.15 -29.77
CA ILE A 28 16.90 -50.43 -30.69
C ILE A 28 17.62 -49.10 -30.92
N ASN A 29 17.98 -48.82 -32.11
CA ASN A 29 18.78 -47.68 -32.56
C ASN A 29 18.90 -46.56 -31.54
N LYS A 30 20.11 -46.30 -31.03
CA LYS A 30 20.38 -45.22 -30.12
C LYS A 30 19.83 -43.94 -30.74
N ILE A 31 18.69 -43.48 -30.30
CA ILE A 31 18.25 -42.13 -30.61
C ILE A 31 19.27 -41.19 -30.05
N PRO A 32 19.83 -40.28 -30.84
CA PRO A 32 20.79 -39.29 -30.33
C PRO A 32 20.20 -38.54 -29.16
N VAL A 33 20.99 -38.26 -28.15
CA VAL A 33 20.53 -37.55 -26.91
C VAL A 33 19.85 -36.22 -27.23
N HIS A 34 20.17 -35.60 -28.37
CA HIS A 34 19.49 -34.37 -28.83
C HIS A 34 18.06 -34.60 -29.30
N GLU A 35 17.76 -35.77 -29.89
CA GLU A 35 16.40 -36.14 -30.30
C GLU A 35 15.53 -36.47 -29.09
N ILE A 36 16.11 -37.17 -28.08
CA ILE A 36 15.45 -37.39 -26.80
C ILE A 36 15.16 -36.06 -26.12
N ARG A 37 16.12 -35.12 -26.18
CA ARG A 37 15.90 -33.75 -25.66
C ARG A 37 14.84 -33.01 -26.43
N HIS A 38 14.73 -33.21 -27.72
CA HIS A 38 13.67 -32.61 -28.55
C HIS A 38 12.30 -33.18 -28.17
N CYS A 39 12.19 -34.49 -27.97
CA CYS A 39 10.96 -35.11 -27.50
C CYS A 39 10.57 -34.67 -26.06
N VAL A 40 11.55 -34.44 -25.18
CA VAL A 40 11.29 -33.91 -23.82
C VAL A 40 10.99 -32.41 -23.86
N ASN A 41 11.54 -31.69 -24.84
CA ASN A 41 11.22 -30.28 -25.04
C ASN A 41 9.88 -30.08 -25.77
N GLU A 42 9.41 -31.07 -26.51
CA GLU A 42 8.08 -31.07 -27.11
C GLU A 42 6.96 -31.42 -26.11
N LEU A 43 7.29 -31.91 -24.91
CA LEU A 43 6.48 -31.75 -23.72
C LEU A 43 6.56 -30.29 -23.23
N GLU A 44 6.60 -29.35 -24.19
CA GLU A 44 6.32 -27.97 -23.87
C GLU A 44 4.98 -27.93 -23.17
N TYR A 45 5.00 -27.36 -21.95
CA TYR A 45 3.76 -27.08 -21.26
C TYR A 45 2.79 -26.45 -22.25
N PRO A 46 1.54 -26.91 -22.31
CA PRO A 46 0.59 -26.41 -23.30
C PRO A 46 0.57 -24.90 -23.27
N LEU A 47 0.53 -24.27 -24.44
CA LEU A 47 0.40 -22.82 -24.54
C LEU A 47 -0.76 -22.36 -23.67
N PHE A 48 -0.44 -21.68 -22.58
CA PHE A 48 -1.44 -21.19 -21.67
C PHE A 48 -2.03 -19.89 -22.23
N ASN A 49 -3.32 -19.93 -22.58
CA ASN A 49 -4.03 -18.73 -22.96
C ASN A 49 -4.45 -18.00 -21.69
N ARG A 50 -3.83 -16.85 -21.47
CA ARG A 50 -4.16 -15.99 -20.32
C ARG A 50 -5.56 -15.44 -20.47
N ASN A 51 -6.28 -15.42 -19.37
CA ASN A 51 -7.55 -14.71 -19.28
C ASN A 51 -7.29 -13.20 -19.17
N THR A 52 -8.28 -12.41 -19.59
CA THR A 52 -8.24 -10.96 -19.37
C THR A 52 -8.23 -10.68 -17.88
N ARG A 53 -7.23 -9.94 -17.41
CA ARG A 53 -7.12 -9.53 -16.03
C ARG A 53 -8.18 -8.47 -15.68
N ILE A 54 -8.82 -8.64 -14.56
CA ILE A 54 -9.76 -7.66 -14.00
C ILE A 54 -9.08 -7.04 -12.77
N ILE A 55 -8.73 -5.77 -12.87
CA ILE A 55 -8.16 -4.99 -11.77
C ILE A 55 -9.28 -4.10 -11.22
N LYS A 56 -9.52 -4.18 -9.92
CA LYS A 56 -10.43 -3.28 -9.21
C LYS A 56 -9.76 -1.91 -9.09
N GLN A 57 -10.04 -1.04 -10.05
CA GLN A 57 -9.56 0.34 -9.97
C GLN A 57 -10.39 1.10 -8.93
N LEU A 58 -9.69 1.68 -7.98
CA LEU A 58 -10.32 2.57 -7.02
C LEU A 58 -10.53 3.95 -7.65
N PRO A 59 -11.66 4.63 -7.36
CA PRO A 59 -11.83 6.00 -7.81
C PRO A 59 -10.71 6.91 -7.26
N ASP A 60 -10.19 7.77 -8.10
CA ASP A 60 -9.15 8.76 -7.73
C ASP A 60 -9.80 10.02 -7.10
N ASP A 61 -10.74 9.80 -6.16
CA ASP A 61 -11.44 10.87 -5.47
C ASP A 61 -10.70 11.25 -4.19
N LYS A 62 -10.34 12.52 -4.12
CA LYS A 62 -9.71 13.11 -2.95
C LYS A 62 -10.72 13.28 -1.83
N ILE A 63 -10.28 13.03 -0.61
CA ILE A 63 -11.08 13.28 0.58
C ILE A 63 -10.70 14.65 1.11
N GLU A 64 -11.60 15.62 0.97
CA GLU A 64 -11.37 16.95 1.50
C GLU A 64 -11.92 17.08 2.91
N ILE A 65 -11.13 17.67 3.80
CA ILE A 65 -11.54 18.05 5.15
C ILE A 65 -11.48 19.58 5.23
N LEU A 66 -12.60 20.18 5.63
CA LEU A 66 -12.68 21.62 5.83
C LEU A 66 -12.16 22.01 7.21
N ASP A 67 -11.55 23.18 7.27
CA ASP A 67 -11.13 23.81 8.51
C ASP A 67 -12.30 24.09 9.47
N ALA A 68 -11.99 24.11 10.77
CA ALA A 68 -12.98 24.50 11.77
C ALA A 68 -13.50 25.93 11.48
N PRO A 69 -14.80 26.17 11.63
CA PRO A 69 -15.34 27.53 11.51
C PRO A 69 -14.66 28.49 12.48
N GLU A 70 -14.64 29.76 12.14
CA GLU A 70 -14.06 30.80 13.02
C GLU A 70 -14.69 30.80 14.41
N ILE A 71 -13.87 31.14 15.40
CA ILE A 71 -14.34 31.27 16.78
C ILE A 71 -15.29 32.47 16.86
N PRO A 72 -16.52 32.31 17.40
CA PRO A 72 -17.44 33.42 17.56
C PRO A 72 -16.76 34.56 18.36
N LYS A 73 -16.88 35.79 17.88
CA LYS A 73 -16.29 36.95 18.57
C LYS A 73 -17.02 37.17 19.87
N LYS A 74 -16.27 37.26 20.94
CA LYS A 74 -16.83 37.64 22.24
C LYS A 74 -17.39 39.05 22.14
N PRO A 75 -18.63 39.31 22.58
CA PRO A 75 -19.18 40.65 22.56
C PRO A 75 -18.29 41.59 23.38
N GLU A 76 -17.77 42.61 22.72
CA GLU A 76 -17.00 43.70 23.37
C GLU A 76 -17.93 44.60 24.19
N ASN A 77 -18.66 44.03 25.11
CA ASN A 77 -19.52 44.80 25.98
C ASN A 77 -18.74 45.23 27.25
N ASN A 78 -18.04 46.33 27.15
CA ASN A 78 -17.54 47.03 28.31
C ASN A 78 -18.75 47.59 29.08
N ILE A 79 -19.26 46.80 30.04
CA ILE A 79 -20.41 47.18 30.92
C ILE A 79 -20.19 48.58 31.46
N VAL A 80 -18.98 48.87 31.92
CA VAL A 80 -18.61 50.17 32.46
C VAL A 80 -18.82 51.28 31.45
N MET A 81 -18.41 51.10 30.18
CA MET A 81 -18.52 52.13 29.15
C MET A 81 -19.97 52.33 28.69
N ASN A 82 -20.79 51.29 28.69
CA ASN A 82 -22.20 51.35 28.35
C ASN A 82 -23.08 51.89 29.48
N LEU A 83 -22.62 51.75 30.76
CA LEU A 83 -23.28 52.34 31.92
C LEU A 83 -22.83 53.78 32.21
N MET A 84 -21.69 54.20 31.71
CA MET A 84 -21.13 55.56 31.93
C MET A 84 -22.15 56.70 31.62
N PRO A 85 -22.87 56.69 30.47
CA PRO A 85 -23.83 57.75 30.18
C PRO A 85 -24.98 57.80 31.24
N SER A 86 -25.46 56.62 31.66
CA SER A 86 -26.51 56.56 32.68
C SER A 86 -26.02 56.99 34.07
N ILE A 87 -24.82 56.62 34.47
CA ILE A 87 -24.19 57.00 35.71
C ILE A 87 -23.88 58.50 35.74
N THR A 88 -23.34 59.05 34.64
CA THR A 88 -23.05 60.49 34.56
C THR A 88 -24.35 61.31 34.58
N MET A 89 -25.43 60.83 33.95
CA MET A 89 -26.74 61.53 34.02
C MET A 89 -27.33 61.47 35.41
N ILE A 90 -27.24 60.33 36.13
CA ILE A 90 -27.65 60.23 37.54
C ILE A 90 -26.89 61.26 38.39
N GLY A 91 -25.56 61.29 38.21
CA GLY A 91 -24.69 62.24 38.92
C GLY A 91 -25.10 63.71 38.64
N LEU A 92 -25.36 64.03 37.34
CA LEU A 92 -25.81 65.37 36.91
C LEU A 92 -27.17 65.75 37.55
N VAL A 93 -28.13 64.85 37.59
CA VAL A 93 -29.42 65.10 38.21
C VAL A 93 -29.28 65.31 39.73
N VAL A 94 -28.43 64.57 40.42
CA VAL A 94 -28.15 64.73 41.84
C VAL A 94 -27.51 66.08 42.11
N VAL A 95 -26.48 66.45 41.34
CA VAL A 95 -25.78 67.73 41.43
C VAL A 95 -26.72 68.92 41.17
N PHE A 96 -27.53 68.82 40.09
CA PHE A 96 -28.48 69.89 39.74
C PHE A 96 -29.54 70.10 40.85
N ARG A 97 -30.01 69.00 41.46
CA ARG A 97 -30.91 69.06 42.61
C ARG A 97 -30.29 69.67 43.86
N GLY A 98 -28.98 69.43 44.08
CA GLY A 98 -28.23 70.06 45.18
C GLY A 98 -28.02 71.54 45.01
N ILE A 99 -27.91 72.08 43.78
CA ILE A 99 -27.70 73.46 43.45
C ILE A 99 -29.03 74.23 43.40
N MET A 100 -30.10 73.59 42.86
CA MET A 100 -31.43 74.24 42.80
C MET A 100 -32.31 73.89 43.99
N ASN A 101 -31.94 74.44 45.14
CA ASN A 101 -32.75 74.34 46.36
C ASN A 101 -33.92 75.31 46.34
N THR A 102 -34.80 75.20 45.34
CA THR A 102 -36.01 76.05 45.25
C THR A 102 -37.25 75.17 45.20
N SER A 103 -38.09 75.44 46.17
CA SER A 103 -39.41 74.94 46.43
C SER A 103 -40.34 74.94 45.22
N GLY A 104 -41.00 73.82 45.07
CA GLY A 104 -42.27 73.76 44.36
C GLY A 104 -42.30 72.94 43.09
N SER A 105 -43.08 71.84 43.15
CA SER A 105 -43.73 71.19 42.02
C SER A 105 -42.88 70.39 40.97
N SER A 106 -41.65 70.09 41.22
CA SER A 106 -40.80 69.36 40.23
C SER A 106 -40.60 67.87 40.51
N GLY A 107 -41.29 67.33 41.50
CA GLY A 107 -41.06 65.93 41.91
C GLY A 107 -41.35 64.87 40.87
N SER A 108 -42.37 65.09 40.05
CA SER A 108 -42.83 64.10 39.04
C SER A 108 -41.81 63.94 37.92
N TYR A 109 -41.18 64.98 37.45
CA TYR A 109 -40.16 64.92 36.35
C TYR A 109 -38.88 64.27 36.84
N VAL A 110 -38.47 64.45 38.08
CA VAL A 110 -37.29 63.81 38.67
C VAL A 110 -37.52 62.31 38.81
N ILE A 111 -38.70 61.89 39.28
CA ILE A 111 -39.10 60.50 39.37
C ILE A 111 -39.11 59.83 37.99
N LEU A 112 -39.69 60.51 36.99
CA LEU A 112 -39.72 59.99 35.63
C LEU A 112 -38.32 59.88 35.03
N SER A 113 -37.43 60.82 35.29
CA SER A 113 -36.01 60.77 34.87
C SER A 113 -35.24 59.65 35.53
N VAL A 114 -35.38 59.45 36.82
CA VAL A 114 -34.74 58.34 37.57
C VAL A 114 -35.27 56.99 37.09
N CYS A 115 -36.58 56.85 36.89
CA CYS A 115 -37.18 55.63 36.34
C CYS A 115 -36.64 55.34 34.91
N SER A 116 -36.55 56.34 34.04
CA SER A 116 -35.98 56.20 32.70
C SER A 116 -34.53 55.74 32.72
N MET A 117 -33.70 56.31 33.63
CA MET A 117 -32.32 55.89 33.81
C MET A 117 -32.19 54.48 34.38
N ALA A 118 -33.04 54.10 35.33
CA ALA A 118 -33.09 52.77 35.88
C ALA A 118 -33.43 51.75 34.81
N LEU A 119 -34.42 52.07 33.96
CA LEU A 119 -34.76 51.25 32.77
C LEU A 119 -33.53 51.09 31.83
N GLY A 120 -32.80 52.15 31.59
CA GLY A 120 -31.56 52.14 30.75
C GLY A 120 -30.49 51.20 31.31
N VAL A 121 -30.31 51.25 32.65
CA VAL A 121 -29.37 50.32 33.30
C VAL A 121 -29.84 48.88 33.22
N VAL A 122 -31.12 48.61 33.47
CA VAL A 122 -31.69 47.26 33.37
C VAL A 122 -31.59 46.72 31.93
N THR A 123 -31.92 47.52 30.90
CA THR A 123 -31.79 47.09 29.53
C THR A 123 -30.36 46.82 29.12
N THR A 124 -29.37 47.57 29.62
CA THR A 124 -27.94 47.32 29.38
C THR A 124 -27.48 46.03 30.02
N ILE A 125 -27.92 45.75 31.28
CA ILE A 125 -27.56 44.50 31.96
C ILE A 125 -28.23 43.31 31.26
N LEU A 126 -29.49 43.42 30.88
CA LEU A 126 -30.17 42.37 30.13
C LEU A 126 -29.55 42.11 28.74
N GLY A 127 -29.14 43.18 28.06
CA GLY A 127 -28.39 43.08 26.80
C GLY A 127 -27.06 42.36 26.95
N PHE A 128 -26.32 42.67 28.03
CA PHE A 128 -25.08 41.97 28.36
C PHE A 128 -25.27 40.50 28.66
N LEU A 129 -26.25 40.16 29.52
CA LEU A 129 -26.57 38.78 29.85
C LEU A 129 -27.06 37.99 28.63
N SER A 130 -27.88 38.61 27.78
CA SER A 130 -28.35 38.03 26.53
C SER A 130 -27.21 37.82 25.54
N GLY A 131 -26.30 38.81 25.39
CA GLY A 131 -25.13 38.72 24.55
C GLY A 131 -24.18 37.57 24.96
N ASN A 132 -23.92 37.45 26.26
CA ASN A 132 -23.07 36.37 26.77
C ASN A 132 -23.74 34.99 26.61
N LYS A 133 -25.08 34.92 26.83
CA LYS A 133 -25.81 33.66 26.60
C LYS A 133 -25.80 33.26 25.12
N LYS A 134 -25.96 34.24 24.23
CA LYS A 134 -25.87 33.99 22.79
C LYS A 134 -24.47 33.53 22.38
N TYR A 135 -23.44 34.20 22.87
CA TYR A 135 -22.04 33.82 22.61
C TYR A 135 -21.76 32.38 23.05
N LYS A 136 -22.17 31.99 24.27
CA LYS A 136 -22.01 30.61 24.74
C LYS A 136 -22.72 29.61 23.85
N LYS A 137 -23.98 29.93 23.47
CA LYS A 137 -24.77 29.08 22.58
C LYS A 137 -24.11 28.96 21.20
N ASP A 138 -23.61 30.02 20.63
CA ASP A 138 -22.93 30.03 19.32
C ASP A 138 -21.64 29.19 19.37
N CYS A 139 -20.87 29.26 20.50
CA CYS A 139 -19.71 28.40 20.71
C CYS A 139 -20.09 26.91 20.82
N GLU A 140 -21.13 26.58 21.62
CA GLU A 140 -21.62 25.20 21.76
C GLU A 140 -22.14 24.64 20.43
N GLU A 141 -22.85 25.46 19.68
CA GLU A 141 -23.38 25.09 18.38
C GLU A 141 -22.26 24.86 17.35
N ARG A 142 -21.22 25.73 17.36
CA ARG A 142 -20.02 25.55 16.55
C ARG A 142 -19.34 24.21 16.83
N ILE A 143 -19.10 23.90 18.12
CA ILE A 143 -18.45 22.65 18.56
C ILE A 143 -19.29 21.45 18.10
N THR A 144 -20.60 21.47 18.36
CA THR A 144 -21.49 20.36 18.05
C THR A 144 -21.59 20.12 16.53
N LYS A 145 -21.75 21.18 15.76
CA LYS A 145 -21.84 21.09 14.28
C LYS A 145 -20.54 20.60 13.67
N TYR A 146 -19.41 21.13 14.15
CA TYR A 146 -18.12 20.72 13.60
C TYR A 146 -17.76 19.29 13.99
N ASN A 147 -18.00 18.88 15.23
CA ASN A 147 -17.79 17.48 15.63
C ASN A 147 -18.67 16.52 14.82
N SER A 148 -19.94 16.87 14.59
CA SER A 148 -20.82 16.06 13.75
C SER A 148 -20.33 15.99 12.30
N TYR A 149 -19.76 17.07 11.76
CA TYR A 149 -19.13 17.06 10.44
C TYR A 149 -17.89 16.15 10.42
N ILE A 150 -17.03 16.27 11.42
CA ILE A 150 -15.82 15.45 11.56
C ILE A 150 -16.16 13.96 11.71
N ASP A 151 -17.19 13.62 12.49
CA ASP A 151 -17.61 12.23 12.66
C ASP A 151 -18.13 11.63 11.34
N LYS A 152 -18.88 12.42 10.55
CA LYS A 152 -19.27 11.99 9.20
C LYS A 152 -18.09 11.81 8.29
N LYS A 153 -17.09 12.70 8.36
CA LYS A 153 -15.88 12.58 7.55
C LYS A 153 -15.02 11.39 7.95
N LYS A 154 -14.90 11.11 9.25
CA LYS A 154 -14.22 9.89 9.72
C LYS A 154 -14.88 8.63 9.14
N HIS A 155 -16.19 8.56 9.21
CA HIS A 155 -16.91 7.42 8.66
C HIS A 155 -16.73 7.29 7.12
N GLU A 156 -16.74 8.40 6.40
CA GLU A 156 -16.43 8.42 4.96
C GLU A 156 -14.99 7.91 4.67
N ILE A 157 -14.02 8.34 5.49
CA ILE A 157 -12.62 7.90 5.37
C ILE A 157 -12.51 6.41 5.68
N GLU A 158 -13.15 5.92 6.73
CA GLU A 158 -13.13 4.52 7.13
C GLU A 158 -13.65 3.61 6.01
N ILE A 159 -14.79 3.96 5.41
CA ILE A 159 -15.33 3.21 4.26
C ILE A 159 -14.32 3.18 3.12
N LYS A 160 -13.71 4.32 2.78
CA LYS A 160 -12.74 4.40 1.70
C LYS A 160 -11.45 3.64 2.01
N ARG A 161 -11.04 3.55 3.28
CA ARG A 161 -9.90 2.73 3.72
C ARG A 161 -10.22 1.23 3.64
N GLU A 162 -11.43 0.82 3.99
CA GLU A 162 -11.88 -0.56 3.82
C GLU A 162 -11.91 -0.96 2.34
N GLU A 163 -12.42 -0.10 1.46
CA GLU A 163 -12.40 -0.34 0.00
C GLU A 163 -10.97 -0.46 -0.55
N GLU A 164 -10.06 0.39 -0.09
CA GLU A 164 -8.65 0.38 -0.49
C GLU A 164 -7.96 -0.88 0.03
N GLU A 165 -8.19 -1.26 1.29
CA GLU A 165 -7.67 -2.51 1.86
C GLU A 165 -8.17 -3.74 1.10
N GLU A 166 -9.46 -3.80 0.76
CA GLU A 166 -10.04 -4.87 -0.04
C GLU A 166 -9.41 -4.95 -1.43
N SER A 167 -9.21 -3.80 -2.09
CA SER A 167 -8.54 -3.73 -3.39
C SER A 167 -7.08 -4.18 -3.32
N LEU A 168 -6.35 -3.77 -2.28
CA LEU A 168 -4.97 -4.22 -2.06
C LEU A 168 -4.91 -5.73 -1.81
N ARG A 169 -5.83 -6.29 -1.01
CA ARG A 169 -5.92 -7.74 -0.77
C ARG A 169 -6.27 -8.52 -2.02
N ASP A 170 -7.10 -7.95 -2.89
CA ASP A 170 -7.44 -8.57 -4.16
C ASP A 170 -6.27 -8.53 -5.15
N THR A 171 -5.48 -7.47 -5.15
CA THR A 171 -4.31 -7.30 -6.02
C THR A 171 -3.10 -8.10 -5.52
N TYR A 172 -2.81 -8.04 -4.22
CA TYR A 172 -1.67 -8.69 -3.57
C TYR A 172 -2.16 -9.77 -2.62
N CYS A 173 -2.54 -10.90 -3.20
CA CYS A 173 -3.06 -12.04 -2.44
C CYS A 173 -1.97 -12.70 -1.60
N ASP A 174 -2.38 -13.33 -0.51
CA ASP A 174 -1.51 -14.15 0.29
C ASP A 174 -1.23 -15.51 -0.37
N VAL A 175 -0.19 -16.19 0.11
CA VAL A 175 0.26 -17.49 -0.43
C VAL A 175 -0.83 -18.57 -0.38
N ALA A 176 -1.75 -18.50 0.59
CA ALA A 176 -2.85 -19.47 0.66
C ALA A 176 -3.79 -19.29 -0.54
N SER A 177 -4.14 -18.04 -0.86
CA SER A 177 -4.92 -17.72 -2.06
C SER A 177 -4.21 -18.10 -3.37
N ASP A 178 -2.88 -17.96 -3.41
CA ASP A 178 -2.09 -18.37 -4.56
C ASP A 178 -2.12 -19.89 -4.76
N VAL A 179 -1.98 -20.65 -3.68
CA VAL A 179 -2.11 -22.12 -3.72
C VAL A 179 -3.51 -22.54 -4.16
N ASP A 180 -4.55 -21.90 -3.66
CA ASP A 180 -5.94 -22.15 -4.07
C ASP A 180 -6.16 -21.81 -5.56
N THR A 181 -5.58 -20.71 -6.05
CA THR A 181 -5.59 -20.32 -7.45
C THR A 181 -4.96 -21.40 -8.34
N ALA A 182 -3.82 -21.93 -7.91
CA ALA A 182 -3.13 -22.98 -8.66
C ALA A 182 -3.89 -24.32 -8.63
N MET A 183 -4.43 -24.71 -7.46
CA MET A 183 -5.15 -25.98 -7.29
C MET A 183 -6.47 -26.01 -8.06
N ASN A 184 -7.16 -24.89 -8.15
CA ASN A 184 -8.45 -24.78 -8.83
C ASN A 184 -8.32 -24.35 -10.30
N PHE A 185 -7.10 -24.12 -10.81
CA PHE A 185 -6.87 -23.57 -12.15
C PHE A 185 -7.69 -22.30 -12.37
N ASP A 186 -7.69 -21.42 -11.37
CA ASP A 186 -8.45 -20.18 -11.40
C ASP A 186 -7.96 -19.27 -12.55
N ARG A 187 -8.86 -18.41 -13.02
CA ARG A 187 -8.58 -17.43 -14.10
C ARG A 187 -7.41 -16.48 -13.77
N ARG A 188 -7.05 -16.35 -12.51
CA ARG A 188 -5.95 -15.52 -12.03
C ARG A 188 -4.58 -16.18 -12.17
N LEU A 189 -4.53 -17.45 -12.59
CA LEU A 189 -3.27 -18.13 -12.85
C LEU A 189 -2.52 -17.42 -13.99
N PHE A 190 -1.27 -17.02 -13.74
CA PHE A 190 -0.41 -16.28 -14.67
C PHE A 190 -1.03 -14.95 -15.17
N GLU A 191 -1.81 -14.28 -14.33
CA GLU A 191 -2.56 -13.09 -14.71
C GLU A 191 -1.68 -11.85 -14.98
N ARG A 192 -0.49 -11.76 -14.34
CA ARG A 192 0.38 -10.60 -14.48
C ARG A 192 1.23 -10.69 -15.73
N THR A 193 1.20 -9.63 -16.52
CA THR A 193 1.98 -9.47 -17.75
C THR A 193 3.09 -8.44 -17.57
N ARG A 194 4.09 -8.44 -18.45
CA ARG A 194 5.19 -7.46 -18.41
C ARG A 194 4.75 -6.00 -18.52
N GLU A 195 3.55 -5.77 -19.08
CA GLU A 195 2.97 -4.45 -19.29
C GLU A 195 2.26 -3.92 -18.04
N ASP A 196 1.92 -4.82 -17.11
CA ASP A 196 1.25 -4.44 -15.88
C ASP A 196 2.20 -3.67 -14.94
N ALA A 197 1.66 -2.66 -14.25
CA ALA A 197 2.42 -1.84 -13.32
C ALA A 197 2.94 -2.64 -12.11
N ASP A 198 2.18 -3.67 -11.70
CA ASP A 198 2.52 -4.57 -10.59
C ASP A 198 3.22 -5.86 -11.03
N PHE A 199 3.77 -5.87 -12.26
CA PHE A 199 4.61 -6.99 -12.71
C PHE A 199 5.83 -7.14 -11.82
N LEU A 200 6.07 -8.34 -11.31
CA LEU A 200 7.10 -8.66 -10.29
C LEU A 200 6.93 -7.94 -8.95
N CYS A 201 5.75 -7.41 -8.64
CA CYS A 201 5.40 -7.07 -7.27
C CYS A 201 5.02 -8.34 -6.52
N VAL A 202 5.78 -8.68 -5.49
CA VAL A 202 5.58 -9.92 -4.70
C VAL A 202 5.05 -9.62 -3.31
N TYR A 203 4.15 -10.46 -2.84
CA TYR A 203 3.60 -10.36 -1.49
C TYR A 203 4.62 -10.76 -0.43
N LEU A 204 4.84 -9.92 0.57
CA LEU A 204 5.78 -10.17 1.67
C LEU A 204 5.07 -10.54 2.99
N GLY A 205 3.88 -10.02 3.21
CA GLY A 205 3.15 -10.22 4.47
C GLY A 205 2.09 -9.15 4.69
N LYS A 206 1.62 -9.02 5.93
CA LYS A 206 0.67 -7.98 6.34
C LYS A 206 1.39 -6.96 7.22
N GLY A 207 1.07 -5.70 7.02
CA GLY A 207 1.67 -4.60 7.77
C GLY A 207 0.87 -3.32 7.66
N SER A 208 1.48 -2.21 8.06
CA SER A 208 0.91 -0.87 7.89
C SER A 208 1.50 -0.26 6.62
N VAL A 209 0.63 0.09 5.67
CA VAL A 209 0.98 0.64 4.36
C VAL A 209 0.43 2.05 4.24
N GLU A 210 1.17 2.96 3.61
CA GLU A 210 0.67 4.30 3.32
C GLU A 210 -0.48 4.22 2.33
N SER A 211 -1.55 4.97 2.59
CA SER A 211 -2.69 5.03 1.71
C SER A 211 -2.38 5.84 0.45
N GLU A 212 -2.77 5.31 -0.71
CA GLU A 212 -2.68 6.04 -1.98
C GLU A 212 -3.72 7.17 -2.07
N ARG A 213 -4.88 6.98 -1.43
CA ARG A 213 -5.93 8.00 -1.35
C ARG A 213 -5.60 9.03 -0.27
N GLN A 214 -4.88 10.06 -0.64
CA GLN A 214 -4.49 11.12 0.28
C GLN A 214 -5.69 11.96 0.72
N ILE A 215 -5.67 12.35 2.00
CA ILE A 215 -6.62 13.31 2.55
C ILE A 215 -6.08 14.71 2.23
N ASP A 216 -6.83 15.48 1.43
CA ASP A 216 -6.46 16.87 1.10
C ASP A 216 -6.96 17.79 2.21
N TYR A 217 -6.05 18.19 3.07
CA TYR A 217 -6.29 19.18 4.11
C TYR A 217 -5.26 20.30 3.96
N ARG A 218 -5.75 21.53 3.80
CA ARG A 218 -4.91 22.72 3.77
C ARG A 218 -5.25 23.59 4.94
N LYS A 219 -4.35 23.61 5.92
CA LYS A 219 -4.47 24.49 7.10
C LYS A 219 -4.48 25.94 6.63
N GLN A 220 -5.54 26.67 6.93
CA GLN A 220 -5.58 28.11 6.66
C GLN A 220 -4.70 28.83 7.71
N GLU A 221 -3.80 29.67 7.22
CA GLU A 221 -3.04 30.56 8.09
C GLU A 221 -3.99 31.57 8.73
N ARG A 222 -4.19 31.46 10.03
CA ARG A 222 -5.01 32.39 10.82
C ARG A 222 -4.13 33.12 11.82
N MET A 223 -4.33 34.44 11.95
CA MET A 223 -3.63 35.23 12.95
C MET A 223 -4.20 35.04 14.36
N GLU A 224 -5.36 34.42 14.49
CA GLU A 224 -6.01 34.14 15.76
C GLU A 224 -5.49 32.85 16.38
N VAL A 225 -5.46 32.81 17.72
CA VAL A 225 -5.07 31.61 18.46
C VAL A 225 -6.08 30.51 18.18
N GLY A 226 -5.62 29.38 17.61
CA GLY A 226 -6.44 28.22 17.36
C GLY A 226 -6.92 27.57 18.67
N ASP A 227 -8.04 26.89 18.59
CA ASP A 227 -8.59 26.03 19.64
C ASP A 227 -8.37 24.53 19.28
N GLU A 228 -8.78 23.64 20.18
CA GLU A 228 -8.66 22.19 19.99
C GLU A 228 -9.35 21.69 18.70
N LEU A 229 -10.38 22.39 18.22
CA LEU A 229 -11.09 22.05 16.99
C LEU A 229 -10.24 22.36 15.74
N THR A 230 -9.36 23.34 15.81
CA THR A 230 -8.49 23.74 14.71
C THR A 230 -7.43 22.68 14.40
N ASP A 231 -7.04 21.88 15.39
CA ASP A 231 -6.03 20.83 15.25
C ASP A 231 -6.64 19.45 14.91
N LEU A 232 -7.97 19.33 14.94
CA LEU A 232 -8.66 18.06 14.66
C LEU A 232 -8.41 17.53 13.23
N PRO A 233 -8.47 18.37 12.17
CA PRO A 233 -8.22 17.87 10.81
C PRO A 233 -6.83 17.27 10.63
N GLU A 234 -5.79 17.93 11.19
CA GLU A 234 -4.40 17.47 11.12
C GLU A 234 -4.24 16.12 11.82
N LYS A 235 -4.83 15.97 13.02
CA LYS A 235 -4.83 14.69 13.76
C LYS A 235 -5.55 13.57 12.99
N ILE A 236 -6.59 13.89 12.24
CA ILE A 236 -7.31 12.90 11.42
C ILE A 236 -6.45 12.50 10.22
N CYS A 237 -5.82 13.46 9.55
CA CYS A 237 -4.90 13.16 8.46
C CYS A 237 -3.80 12.19 8.92
N ASP A 238 -3.18 12.45 10.08
CA ASP A 238 -2.13 11.59 10.63
C ASP A 238 -2.67 10.21 11.04
N MET A 239 -3.87 10.16 11.63
CA MET A 239 -4.50 8.91 12.07
C MET A 239 -4.83 7.97 10.91
N TYR A 240 -5.30 8.52 9.80
CA TYR A 240 -5.73 7.75 8.62
C TYR A 240 -4.72 7.80 7.46
N ALA A 241 -3.49 8.27 7.71
CA ALA A 241 -2.42 8.26 6.71
C ALA A 241 -2.03 6.85 6.26
N LYS A 242 -2.22 5.87 7.14
CA LYS A 242 -1.85 4.47 6.92
C LYS A 242 -3.05 3.55 7.05
N ILE A 243 -2.95 2.42 6.35
CA ILE A 243 -3.89 1.32 6.44
C ILE A 243 -3.18 0.18 7.18
N ASP A 244 -3.73 -0.21 8.32
CA ASP A 244 -3.19 -1.33 9.10
C ASP A 244 -3.67 -2.67 8.55
N HIS A 245 -2.85 -3.70 8.74
CA HIS A 245 -3.11 -5.07 8.27
C HIS A 245 -3.25 -5.23 6.75
N ALA A 246 -2.86 -4.22 5.98
CA ALA A 246 -2.82 -4.28 4.53
C ALA A 246 -1.69 -5.19 4.02
N PRO A 247 -1.79 -5.73 2.79
CA PRO A 247 -0.71 -6.47 2.16
C PRO A 247 0.51 -5.57 1.95
N VAL A 248 1.67 -6.04 2.41
CA VAL A 248 2.97 -5.44 2.11
C VAL A 248 3.55 -6.18 0.93
N TYR A 249 3.99 -5.45 -0.07
CA TYR A 249 4.60 -5.99 -1.28
C TYR A 249 5.94 -5.35 -1.58
N ALA A 250 6.77 -6.03 -2.37
CA ALA A 250 8.01 -5.49 -2.89
C ALA A 250 7.98 -5.48 -4.43
N ASP A 251 8.35 -4.35 -5.02
CA ASP A 251 8.56 -4.22 -6.45
C ASP A 251 9.96 -4.74 -6.81
N LEU A 252 10.00 -5.98 -7.30
CA LEU A 252 11.25 -6.61 -7.74
C LEU A 252 11.65 -6.19 -9.16
N LYS A 253 10.74 -5.65 -9.98
CA LYS A 253 11.02 -5.23 -11.35
C LYS A 253 12.01 -4.07 -11.39
N ASN A 254 11.86 -3.13 -10.47
CA ASN A 254 12.67 -1.91 -10.40
C ASN A 254 13.81 -2.01 -9.38
N ALA A 255 13.95 -3.12 -8.69
CA ALA A 255 15.01 -3.37 -7.72
C ALA A 255 16.20 -4.09 -8.35
N ASN A 256 17.41 -3.62 -8.13
CA ASN A 256 18.65 -4.32 -8.51
C ASN A 256 18.92 -5.49 -7.57
N ALA A 257 18.85 -5.21 -6.28
CA ALA A 257 19.01 -6.19 -5.22
C ALA A 257 18.13 -5.84 -4.03
N VAL A 258 17.58 -6.86 -3.39
CA VAL A 258 16.76 -6.75 -2.18
C VAL A 258 17.42 -7.59 -1.09
N GLY A 259 17.68 -6.98 0.05
CA GLY A 259 18.20 -7.68 1.24
C GLY A 259 17.06 -8.07 2.17
N VAL A 260 16.99 -9.35 2.55
CA VAL A 260 16.06 -9.84 3.56
C VAL A 260 16.85 -10.23 4.81
N VAL A 261 16.51 -9.61 5.94
CA VAL A 261 17.23 -9.82 7.20
C VAL A 261 16.27 -10.43 8.21
N GLY A 262 16.67 -11.58 8.80
CA GLY A 262 15.85 -12.25 9.78
C GLY A 262 16.44 -13.59 10.22
N GLU A 263 15.68 -14.34 11.01
CA GLU A 263 16.05 -15.69 11.39
C GLU A 263 15.99 -16.63 10.17
N LYS A 264 16.87 -17.64 10.10
CA LYS A 264 16.96 -18.56 8.95
C LYS A 264 15.60 -19.20 8.59
N LYS A 265 14.78 -19.52 9.59
CA LYS A 265 13.43 -20.08 9.36
C LYS A 265 12.49 -19.07 8.68
N ALA A 266 12.57 -17.80 9.06
CA ALA A 266 11.77 -16.72 8.47
C ALA A 266 12.23 -16.41 7.04
N LEU A 267 13.55 -16.41 6.80
CA LEU A 267 14.13 -16.23 5.46
C LEU A 267 13.67 -17.34 4.50
N TYR A 268 13.71 -18.59 4.95
CA TYR A 268 13.19 -19.73 4.17
C TYR A 268 11.71 -19.56 3.83
N ALA A 269 10.90 -19.17 4.82
CA ALA A 269 9.47 -18.92 4.60
C ALA A 269 9.24 -17.79 3.58
N MET A 270 10.05 -16.72 3.66
CA MET A 270 9.97 -15.60 2.71
C MET A 270 10.35 -16.03 1.29
N PHE A 271 11.45 -16.76 1.11
CA PHE A 271 11.84 -17.28 -0.20
C PHE A 271 10.79 -18.22 -0.79
N LYS A 272 10.20 -19.07 0.07
CA LYS A 272 9.08 -19.92 -0.33
C LYS A 272 7.89 -19.11 -0.82
N ASN A 273 7.51 -18.07 -0.08
CA ASN A 273 6.39 -17.19 -0.45
C ASN A 273 6.65 -16.48 -1.77
N ILE A 274 7.84 -15.90 -1.96
CA ILE A 274 8.24 -15.25 -3.21
C ILE A 274 8.19 -16.23 -4.39
N ALA A 275 8.73 -17.44 -4.20
CA ALA A 275 8.74 -18.44 -5.26
C ALA A 275 7.34 -18.92 -5.65
N ILE A 276 6.41 -19.06 -4.69
CA ILE A 276 5.02 -19.43 -4.95
C ILE A 276 4.28 -18.30 -5.66
N ASP A 277 4.35 -17.07 -5.13
CA ASP A 277 3.69 -15.89 -5.72
C ASP A 277 4.14 -15.71 -7.18
N ILE A 278 5.45 -15.72 -7.45
CA ILE A 278 5.97 -15.62 -8.82
C ILE A 278 5.45 -16.76 -9.68
N SER A 279 5.45 -17.98 -9.18
CA SER A 279 5.07 -19.16 -9.96
C SER A 279 3.59 -19.24 -10.27
N VAL A 280 2.74 -18.59 -9.48
CA VAL A 280 1.28 -18.57 -9.69
C VAL A 280 0.86 -17.35 -10.49
N ARG A 281 1.45 -16.19 -10.21
CA ARG A 281 1.01 -14.92 -10.83
C ARG A 281 1.68 -14.61 -12.16
N HIS A 282 2.87 -15.15 -12.42
CA HIS A 282 3.64 -14.84 -13.62
C HIS A 282 3.80 -16.07 -14.51
N TYR A 283 3.74 -15.85 -15.80
CA TYR A 283 3.98 -16.91 -16.78
C TYR A 283 5.46 -17.31 -16.81
N TYR A 284 5.75 -18.61 -16.85
CA TYR A 284 7.13 -19.13 -16.85
C TYR A 284 7.96 -18.74 -18.09
N GLY A 285 7.33 -18.31 -19.17
CA GLY A 285 8.01 -17.71 -20.33
C GLY A 285 8.43 -16.25 -20.10
N ASP A 286 7.79 -15.55 -19.14
CA ASP A 286 8.11 -14.16 -18.81
C ASP A 286 9.07 -14.03 -17.63
N VAL A 287 9.01 -14.97 -16.68
CA VAL A 287 9.83 -14.94 -15.47
C VAL A 287 10.49 -16.29 -15.23
N ARG A 288 11.78 -16.28 -14.96
CA ARG A 288 12.54 -17.47 -14.53
C ARG A 288 13.08 -17.27 -13.12
N LEU A 289 13.00 -18.34 -12.32
CA LEU A 289 13.54 -18.40 -10.97
C LEU A 289 14.91 -19.08 -10.98
N PHE A 290 15.80 -18.56 -10.16
CA PHE A 290 17.12 -19.13 -9.87
C PHE A 290 17.27 -19.22 -8.35
N LEU A 291 17.68 -20.37 -7.85
CA LEU A 291 17.86 -20.61 -6.41
C LEU A 291 19.31 -20.96 -6.12
N LEU A 292 19.93 -20.22 -5.22
CA LEU A 292 21.24 -20.52 -4.64
C LEU A 292 21.02 -20.88 -3.18
N VAL A 293 21.00 -22.19 -2.86
CA VAL A 293 20.53 -22.71 -1.58
C VAL A 293 21.57 -23.61 -0.93
N ASP A 294 21.57 -23.66 0.41
CA ASP A 294 22.48 -24.51 1.18
C ASP A 294 22.07 -25.97 1.12
N ASP A 295 20.77 -26.24 1.32
CA ASP A 295 20.23 -27.59 1.40
C ASP A 295 19.16 -27.81 0.33
N GLU A 296 19.52 -28.59 -0.67
CA GLU A 296 18.65 -28.93 -1.78
C GLU A 296 17.34 -29.63 -1.33
N LYS A 297 17.39 -30.40 -0.27
CA LYS A 297 16.22 -31.15 0.24
C LYS A 297 15.10 -30.23 0.73
N GLN A 298 15.45 -29.09 1.31
CA GLN A 298 14.45 -28.11 1.75
C GLN A 298 13.67 -27.52 0.57
N TYR A 299 14.29 -27.46 -0.61
CA TYR A 299 13.73 -26.89 -1.82
C TYR A 299 13.31 -27.91 -2.86
N GLU A 300 13.18 -29.20 -2.50
CA GLU A 300 12.81 -30.27 -3.43
C GLU A 300 11.46 -30.00 -4.11
N TRP A 301 10.53 -29.38 -3.41
CA TRP A 301 9.21 -29.02 -3.92
C TRP A 301 9.26 -28.04 -5.10
N VAL A 302 10.26 -27.16 -5.20
CA VAL A 302 10.38 -26.19 -6.31
C VAL A 302 10.83 -26.84 -7.63
N ARG A 303 11.38 -28.04 -7.59
CA ARG A 303 11.90 -28.73 -8.78
C ARG A 303 10.84 -28.95 -9.85
N MET A 304 9.57 -29.06 -9.45
CA MET A 304 8.46 -29.23 -10.37
C MET A 304 7.96 -27.92 -11.00
N LEU A 305 8.41 -26.76 -10.49
CA LEU A 305 7.98 -25.50 -11.01
C LEU A 305 8.60 -25.24 -12.40
N PRO A 306 7.79 -24.90 -13.41
CA PRO A 306 8.28 -24.64 -14.77
C PRO A 306 9.24 -23.43 -14.81
N HIS A 307 9.09 -22.48 -13.90
CA HIS A 307 9.95 -21.29 -13.78
C HIS A 307 11.42 -21.59 -13.50
N LEU A 308 11.73 -22.76 -12.97
CA LEU A 308 13.10 -23.22 -12.72
C LEU A 308 13.69 -24.01 -13.90
N GLY A 309 12.88 -24.31 -14.91
CA GLY A 309 13.34 -24.98 -16.11
C GLY A 309 14.19 -24.06 -16.99
N ASN A 310 15.18 -24.61 -17.66
CA ASN A 310 15.91 -23.93 -18.71
C ASN A 310 15.84 -24.69 -20.02
N GLU A 311 16.28 -24.08 -21.10
CA GLU A 311 16.28 -24.65 -22.46
C GLU A 311 17.10 -25.93 -22.60
N LYS A 312 18.01 -26.18 -21.66
CA LYS A 312 18.83 -27.39 -21.63
C LYS A 312 18.20 -28.55 -20.86
N GLY A 313 16.97 -28.38 -20.36
CA GLY A 313 16.27 -29.39 -19.56
C GLY A 313 16.82 -29.54 -18.14
N THR A 314 17.68 -28.61 -17.68
CA THR A 314 18.19 -28.58 -16.31
C THR A 314 17.41 -27.59 -15.44
N ARG A 315 17.58 -27.70 -14.12
CA ARG A 315 16.92 -26.80 -13.18
C ARG A 315 17.90 -25.72 -12.71
N ASN A 316 17.40 -24.52 -12.55
CA ASN A 316 18.20 -23.36 -12.11
C ASN A 316 18.35 -23.35 -10.58
N ILE A 317 18.87 -24.47 -10.02
CA ILE A 317 19.13 -24.63 -8.59
C ILE A 317 20.63 -24.88 -8.42
N VAL A 318 21.25 -24.14 -7.51
CA VAL A 318 22.64 -24.29 -7.09
C VAL A 318 22.67 -24.71 -5.63
N CYS A 319 23.26 -25.85 -5.36
CA CYS A 319 23.46 -26.39 -4.00
C CYS A 319 24.88 -26.85 -3.73
N ASN A 320 25.76 -26.76 -4.72
CA ASN A 320 27.16 -27.12 -4.62
C ASN A 320 28.05 -26.31 -5.57
N ASN A 321 29.37 -26.44 -5.44
CA ASN A 321 30.32 -25.67 -6.24
C ASN A 321 30.31 -26.03 -7.74
N GLU A 322 29.93 -27.23 -8.10
CA GLU A 322 29.87 -27.67 -9.50
C GLU A 322 28.67 -27.02 -10.20
N SER A 323 27.48 -27.14 -9.60
CA SER A 323 26.26 -26.50 -10.11
C SER A 323 26.37 -24.97 -10.16
N LYS A 324 27.06 -24.39 -9.16
CA LYS A 324 27.40 -22.97 -9.10
C LYS A 324 28.17 -22.50 -10.32
N ASN A 325 29.28 -23.15 -10.64
CA ASN A 325 30.14 -22.72 -11.74
C ASN A 325 29.38 -22.71 -13.06
N ASN A 326 28.58 -23.75 -13.31
CA ASN A 326 27.76 -23.84 -14.51
C ASN A 326 26.70 -22.73 -14.56
N LEU A 327 26.00 -22.46 -13.44
CA LEU A 327 24.97 -21.44 -13.41
C LEU A 327 25.57 -20.05 -13.57
N PHE A 328 26.61 -19.72 -12.84
CA PHE A 328 27.24 -18.39 -12.88
C PHE A 328 27.82 -18.09 -14.26
N GLU A 329 28.40 -19.05 -14.92
CA GLU A 329 28.89 -18.87 -16.28
C GLU A 329 27.71 -18.61 -17.26
N ASN A 330 26.62 -19.35 -17.14
CA ASN A 330 25.44 -19.13 -17.97
C ASN A 330 24.81 -17.76 -17.70
N LEU A 331 24.62 -17.37 -16.44
CA LEU A 331 24.11 -16.04 -16.08
C LEU A 331 25.02 -14.92 -16.58
N PHE A 332 26.34 -15.11 -16.46
CA PHE A 332 27.30 -14.11 -16.94
C PHE A 332 27.23 -13.91 -18.45
N ARG A 333 27.11 -15.00 -19.22
CA ARG A 333 26.92 -14.92 -20.68
C ARG A 333 25.61 -14.25 -21.04
N GLU A 334 24.54 -14.58 -20.34
CA GLU A 334 23.22 -13.98 -20.53
C GLU A 334 23.24 -12.48 -20.25
N LEU A 335 23.86 -12.06 -19.14
CA LEU A 335 24.00 -10.66 -18.78
C LEU A 335 24.81 -9.87 -19.81
N ASN A 336 25.93 -10.43 -20.28
CA ASN A 336 26.72 -9.82 -21.36
C ASN A 336 25.89 -9.67 -22.65
N TYR A 337 25.11 -10.67 -23.02
CA TYR A 337 24.25 -10.63 -24.19
C TYR A 337 23.18 -9.54 -24.06
N ARG A 338 22.51 -9.44 -22.90
CA ARG A 338 21.51 -8.41 -22.63
C ARG A 338 22.10 -7.01 -22.62
N GLU A 339 23.29 -6.83 -22.06
CA GLU A 339 24.01 -5.54 -22.09
C GLU A 339 24.30 -5.07 -23.51
N GLN A 340 24.67 -5.99 -24.41
CA GLN A 340 24.98 -5.68 -25.80
C GLN A 340 23.73 -5.44 -26.65
N THR A 341 22.71 -6.27 -26.49
CA THR A 341 21.51 -6.24 -27.33
C THR A 341 20.40 -5.35 -26.80
N LYS A 342 20.46 -5.00 -25.50
CA LYS A 342 19.39 -4.29 -24.75
C LYS A 342 18.04 -5.01 -24.86
N ASN A 343 18.06 -6.31 -25.08
CA ASN A 343 16.87 -7.15 -25.18
C ASN A 343 16.69 -7.96 -23.88
N ILE A 344 15.49 -7.94 -23.31
CA ILE A 344 15.11 -8.71 -22.12
C ILE A 344 14.11 -9.78 -22.56
N PRO A 345 14.57 -10.98 -22.93
CA PRO A 345 13.67 -12.05 -23.38
C PRO A 345 12.74 -12.54 -22.25
N TYR A 346 13.23 -12.58 -21.03
CA TYR A 346 12.51 -12.92 -19.81
C TYR A 346 13.18 -12.26 -18.61
N TYR A 347 12.44 -12.08 -17.53
CA TYR A 347 12.99 -11.58 -16.28
C TYR A 347 13.55 -12.72 -15.43
N CYS A 348 14.57 -12.43 -14.63
CA CYS A 348 15.20 -13.41 -13.73
C CYS A 348 15.08 -12.94 -12.29
N VAL A 349 14.52 -13.78 -11.43
CA VAL A 349 14.55 -13.57 -9.98
C VAL A 349 15.49 -14.59 -9.37
N ILE A 350 16.55 -14.12 -8.72
CA ILE A 350 17.64 -14.92 -8.18
C ILE A 350 17.55 -14.89 -6.65
N LEU A 351 17.07 -15.97 -6.05
CA LEU A 351 16.96 -16.12 -4.60
C LEU A 351 18.26 -16.69 -4.05
N VAL A 352 18.92 -15.94 -3.18
CA VAL A 352 20.28 -16.25 -2.70
C VAL A 352 20.23 -16.50 -1.19
N GLU A 353 20.13 -17.78 -0.77
CA GLU A 353 20.32 -18.17 0.63
C GLU A 353 21.81 -18.27 0.95
N ASN A 354 22.61 -18.75 0.00
CA ASN A 354 24.05 -18.81 0.09
C ASN A 354 24.68 -18.10 -1.10
N GLU A 355 25.54 -17.15 -0.82
CA GLU A 355 26.19 -16.35 -1.83
C GLU A 355 27.13 -17.17 -2.75
N PHE A 356 27.62 -18.31 -2.33
CA PHE A 356 28.59 -19.15 -3.07
C PHE A 356 29.75 -18.35 -3.66
N GLY A 357 30.12 -17.23 -3.04
CA GLY A 357 31.19 -16.36 -3.51
C GLY A 357 30.84 -15.52 -4.74
N ILE A 358 29.56 -15.19 -4.96
CA ILE A 358 29.10 -14.36 -6.08
C ILE A 358 29.82 -13.00 -6.12
N LYS A 359 30.22 -12.45 -4.97
CA LYS A 359 30.99 -11.20 -4.84
C LYS A 359 32.34 -11.27 -5.54
N ASN A 360 32.94 -12.46 -5.62
CA ASN A 360 34.22 -12.68 -6.25
C ASN A 360 34.10 -13.10 -7.73
N HIS A 361 32.88 -13.28 -8.22
CA HIS A 361 32.61 -13.65 -9.60
C HIS A 361 32.33 -12.39 -10.45
N PRO A 362 32.68 -12.38 -11.76
CA PRO A 362 32.41 -11.25 -12.66
C PRO A 362 30.92 -10.82 -12.73
N ILE A 363 29.98 -11.67 -12.32
CA ILE A 363 28.56 -11.33 -12.19
C ILE A 363 28.35 -10.15 -11.23
N SER A 364 29.17 -10.03 -10.19
CA SER A 364 29.04 -8.98 -9.18
C SER A 364 28.96 -7.57 -9.76
N ARG A 365 29.62 -7.32 -10.87
CA ARG A 365 29.58 -6.01 -11.56
C ARG A 365 28.19 -5.63 -12.09
N TYR A 366 27.32 -6.63 -12.29
CA TYR A 366 25.96 -6.42 -12.79
C TYR A 366 24.92 -6.25 -11.70
N ILE A 367 25.25 -6.56 -10.45
CA ILE A 367 24.28 -6.51 -9.34
C ILE A 367 23.72 -5.09 -9.19
N GLU A 368 24.57 -4.06 -9.29
CA GLU A 368 24.13 -2.66 -9.16
C GLU A 368 23.26 -2.15 -10.32
N ARG A 369 23.20 -2.90 -11.42
CA ARG A 369 22.44 -2.56 -12.64
C ARG A 369 21.54 -3.70 -13.10
N ALA A 370 21.21 -4.61 -12.20
CA ALA A 370 20.50 -5.83 -12.53
C ALA A 370 19.09 -5.56 -13.09
N ALA A 371 18.38 -4.58 -12.54
CA ALA A 371 17.05 -4.20 -13.01
C ALA A 371 17.03 -3.76 -14.48
N GLU A 372 18.03 -2.98 -14.92
CA GLU A 372 18.16 -2.56 -16.32
C GLU A 372 18.32 -3.75 -17.29
N LEU A 373 18.80 -4.87 -16.77
CA LEU A 373 19.03 -6.10 -17.52
C LEU A 373 17.91 -7.15 -17.30
N GLY A 374 16.83 -6.76 -16.61
CA GLY A 374 15.73 -7.66 -16.30
C GLY A 374 16.08 -8.75 -15.29
N MET A 375 16.95 -8.44 -14.34
CA MET A 375 17.33 -9.34 -13.25
C MET A 375 17.20 -8.66 -11.90
N VAL A 376 16.89 -9.45 -10.87
CA VAL A 376 16.89 -9.00 -9.48
C VAL A 376 17.52 -10.08 -8.60
N PHE A 377 18.31 -9.63 -7.64
CA PHE A 377 18.92 -10.50 -6.64
C PHE A 377 18.18 -10.29 -5.30
N VAL A 378 17.78 -11.37 -4.65
CA VAL A 378 17.17 -11.36 -3.32
C VAL A 378 18.10 -12.13 -2.39
N PHE A 379 18.75 -11.41 -1.45
CA PHE A 379 19.74 -11.92 -0.51
C PHE A 379 19.16 -12.09 0.88
#